data_dbe9725fe51419849dd423882ff67072
#
_entry.id   dbe9725fe51419849dd423882ff67072
#
_cell.length_a   1.000
_cell.length_b   1.000
_cell.length_c   1.000
_cell.angle_alpha   90.00
_cell.angle_beta   90.00
_cell.angle_gamma   90.00
#
_symmetry.space_group_name_H-M   'P 1'
#
loop_
_entity.id
_entity.type
_entity.pdbx_description
1 polymer ?
#
loop_
_entity_poly.entity_id
_entity_poly.type
_entity_poly.pdbx_seq_one_letter_code
_entity_poly.pdbx_strand_id
1 'polypeptide(L)'
;HSAVNLETRHEAWIYGSKGHIHVPRFYCPSKFHVSLSSGQEKTHEVPFLSTGYSYEAEEVMGCLQKGQTESGIMPLNESLKIMEMMDSMRKTWEMKYPNDADFPEI
;
A
#
# COMPACT_ATOMS: atom_id res chain seq x y z
N HIS A 1 -5.44 12.76 0.46
CA HIS A 1 -5.55 13.71 -0.66
C HIS A 1 -4.78 13.18 -1.86
N SER A 2 -5.34 13.38 -3.03
CA SER A 2 -4.65 13.19 -4.30
C SER A 2 -4.99 14.34 -5.24
N ALA A 3 -4.05 14.74 -6.08
CA ALA A 3 -4.26 15.80 -7.06
C ALA A 3 -3.39 15.55 -8.30
N VAL A 4 -3.90 15.90 -9.48
CA VAL A 4 -3.18 15.74 -10.74
C VAL A 4 -2.34 16.99 -11.04
N ASN A 5 -2.81 18.16 -10.61
CA ASN A 5 -2.22 19.46 -10.95
C ASN A 5 -1.45 20.13 -9.81
N LEU A 6 -1.21 19.40 -8.71
CA LEU A 6 -0.52 19.92 -7.54
C LEU A 6 0.58 18.94 -7.14
N GLU A 7 1.74 19.47 -6.82
CA GLU A 7 2.78 18.70 -6.14
C GLU A 7 2.36 18.54 -4.67
N THR A 8 2.01 17.31 -4.29
CA THR A 8 1.64 16.95 -2.92
C THR A 8 2.74 16.15 -2.27
N ARG A 9 2.83 16.21 -0.94
CA ARG A 9 3.78 15.40 -0.18
C ARG A 9 3.38 13.92 -0.27
N HIS A 10 4.32 13.07 -0.62
CA HIS A 10 4.15 11.62 -0.69
C HIS A 10 4.50 10.98 0.66
N GLU A 11 3.79 11.32 1.68
CA GLU A 11 4.04 10.86 3.05
C GLU A 11 2.76 10.31 3.69
N ALA A 12 2.92 9.40 4.65
CA ALA A 12 1.82 8.88 5.44
C ALA A 12 1.98 9.27 6.91
N TRP A 13 0.88 9.59 7.56
CA TRP A 13 0.78 9.92 8.97
C TRP A 13 -0.23 9.01 9.63
N ILE A 14 0.19 8.34 10.70
CA ILE A 14 -0.67 7.46 11.49
C ILE A 14 -0.75 8.05 12.90
N TYR A 15 -1.93 8.47 13.30
CA TYR A 15 -2.17 9.09 14.60
C TYR A 15 -2.81 8.10 15.54
N GLY A 16 -2.26 8.00 16.75
CA GLY A 16 -2.77 7.19 17.84
C GLY A 16 -2.90 8.00 19.14
N SER A 17 -3.55 7.44 20.14
CA SER A 17 -3.73 8.10 21.45
C SER A 17 -2.44 8.38 22.20
N LYS A 18 -1.36 7.71 21.87
CA LYS A 18 -0.05 7.83 22.54
C LYS A 18 1.02 8.55 21.71
N GLY A 19 0.68 9.03 20.53
CA GLY A 19 1.61 9.69 19.62
C GLY A 19 1.26 9.49 18.16
N HIS A 20 2.24 9.71 17.29
CA HIS A 20 2.05 9.51 15.84
C HIS A 20 3.28 8.87 15.20
N ILE A 21 3.06 8.30 14.03
CA ILE A 21 4.10 7.77 13.15
C ILE A 21 4.07 8.58 11.85
N HIS A 22 5.22 9.04 11.43
CA HIS A 22 5.42 9.70 10.15
C HIS A 22 6.27 8.82 9.24
N VAL A 23 5.77 8.52 8.06
CA VAL A 23 6.45 7.72 7.02
C VAL A 23 6.71 8.61 5.81
N PRO A 24 7.93 9.16 5.66
CA PRO A 24 8.31 9.89 4.45
C PRO A 24 8.35 8.94 3.25
N ARG A 25 7.88 9.40 2.08
CA ARG A 25 7.86 8.61 0.84
C ARG A 25 7.22 7.23 1.05
N PHE A 26 5.97 7.22 1.54
CA PHE A 26 5.26 6.01 1.98
C PHE A 26 5.22 4.86 0.95
N TYR A 27 5.33 5.15 -0.33
CA TYR A 27 5.35 4.16 -1.42
C TYR A 27 6.71 3.44 -1.57
N CYS A 28 7.78 3.97 -0.96
CA CYS A 28 9.12 3.38 -0.97
C CYS A 28 9.89 3.86 0.28
N PRO A 29 9.41 3.50 1.49
CA PRO A 29 9.96 4.02 2.72
C PRO A 29 11.24 3.27 3.10
N SER A 30 12.32 4.01 3.36
CA SER A 30 13.56 3.47 3.97
C SER A 30 13.69 3.84 5.45
N LYS A 31 12.76 4.64 5.97
CA LYS A 31 12.71 5.04 7.38
C LYS A 31 11.32 5.51 7.77
N PHE A 32 11.05 5.48 9.07
CA PHE A 32 9.88 6.11 9.67
C PHE A 32 10.23 6.72 11.03
N HIS A 33 9.44 7.71 11.43
CA HIS A 33 9.63 8.46 12.66
C HIS A 33 8.47 8.17 13.61
N VAL A 34 8.77 7.84 14.84
CA VAL A 34 7.78 7.66 15.92
C VAL A 34 7.93 8.81 16.90
N SER A 35 6.86 9.57 17.12
CA SER A 35 6.82 10.66 18.12
C SER A 35 5.75 10.32 19.15
N LEU A 36 6.15 10.15 20.39
CA LEU A 36 5.25 9.85 21.49
C LEU A 36 4.78 11.13 22.18
N SER A 37 3.58 11.11 22.72
CA SER A 37 3.03 12.23 23.52
C SER A 37 3.84 12.54 24.77
N SER A 38 4.71 11.61 25.22
CA SER A 38 5.68 11.80 26.29
C SER A 38 6.87 12.69 25.90
N GLY A 39 6.99 13.10 24.63
CA GLY A 39 8.11 13.85 24.09
C GLY A 39 9.27 12.98 23.60
N GLN A 40 9.16 11.66 23.65
CA GLN A 40 10.14 10.76 23.06
C GLN A 40 9.98 10.70 21.55
N GLU A 41 11.09 10.82 20.83
CA GLU A 41 11.15 10.67 19.40
C GLU A 41 12.16 9.59 19.02
N LYS A 42 11.81 8.76 18.05
CA LYS A 42 12.68 7.72 17.54
C LYS A 42 12.53 7.58 16.04
N THR A 43 13.68 7.57 15.35
CA THR A 43 13.74 7.23 13.94
C THR A 43 14.15 5.78 13.78
N HIS A 44 13.40 5.05 12.97
CA HIS A 44 13.71 3.70 12.56
C HIS A 44 14.14 3.70 11.10
N GLU A 45 15.33 3.20 10.84
CA GLU A 45 15.82 2.98 9.48
C GLU A 45 15.53 1.53 9.09
N VAL A 46 14.95 1.36 7.91
CA VAL A 46 14.59 0.07 7.32
C VAL A 46 15.09 0.07 5.88
N PRO A 47 16.41 -0.05 5.68
CA PRO A 47 16.95 -0.10 4.35
C PRO A 47 16.42 -1.32 3.59
N PHE A 48 16.13 -1.17 2.31
CA PHE A 48 15.71 -2.23 1.44
C PHE A 48 16.71 -2.44 0.29
N LEU A 49 16.73 -3.65 -0.26
CA LEU A 49 17.61 -4.00 -1.37
C LEU A 49 17.07 -3.42 -2.68
N SER A 50 17.94 -2.77 -3.44
CA SER A 50 17.64 -2.26 -4.78
C SER A 50 16.36 -1.41 -4.83
N THR A 51 15.37 -1.84 -5.60
CA THR A 51 14.08 -1.16 -5.79
C THR A 51 12.97 -1.69 -4.87
N GLY A 52 13.25 -2.73 -4.07
CA GLY A 52 12.25 -3.41 -3.22
C GLY A 52 11.49 -4.54 -3.92
N TYR A 53 11.47 -4.60 -5.26
CA TYR A 53 10.80 -5.67 -6.01
C TYR A 53 11.43 -7.06 -5.79
N SER A 54 12.68 -7.12 -5.30
CA SER A 54 13.33 -8.37 -4.93
C SER A 54 12.55 -9.16 -3.88
N TYR A 55 11.90 -8.49 -2.94
CA TYR A 55 11.11 -9.15 -1.89
C TYR A 55 9.85 -9.84 -2.43
N GLU A 56 9.22 -9.27 -3.45
CA GLU A 56 8.10 -9.89 -4.15
C GLU A 56 8.56 -11.19 -4.83
N ALA A 57 9.68 -11.15 -5.55
CA ALA A 57 10.25 -12.32 -6.20
C ALA A 57 10.66 -13.39 -5.18
N GLU A 58 11.27 -13.02 -4.06
CA GLU A 58 11.64 -13.95 -2.98
C GLU A 58 10.42 -14.63 -2.37
N GLU A 59 9.34 -13.88 -2.13
CA GLU A 59 8.10 -14.45 -1.60
C GLU A 59 7.47 -15.44 -2.56
N VAL A 60 7.41 -15.11 -3.86
CA VAL A 60 6.90 -16.02 -4.89
C VAL A 60 7.72 -17.31 -4.94
N MET A 61 9.05 -17.20 -4.96
CA MET A 61 9.94 -18.36 -4.94
C MET A 61 9.74 -19.21 -3.69
N GLY A 62 9.60 -18.56 -2.53
CA GLY A 62 9.36 -19.24 -1.25
C GLY A 62 8.03 -20.00 -1.22
N CYS A 63 6.98 -19.43 -1.78
CA CYS A 63 5.68 -20.09 -1.92
C CYS A 63 5.76 -21.31 -2.85
N LEU A 64 6.38 -21.16 -4.02
CA LEU A 64 6.55 -22.24 -4.99
C LEU A 64 7.35 -23.41 -4.40
N GLN A 65 8.43 -23.15 -3.69
CA GLN A 65 9.23 -24.19 -3.02
C GLN A 65 8.44 -24.97 -1.97
N LYS A 66 7.47 -24.33 -1.33
CA LYS A 66 6.58 -24.96 -0.34
C LYS A 66 5.32 -25.59 -0.96
N GLY A 67 5.16 -25.52 -2.28
CA GLY A 67 3.97 -25.99 -2.98
C GLY A 67 2.70 -25.16 -2.67
N GLN A 68 2.88 -23.91 -2.25
CA GLN A 68 1.77 -22.99 -1.99
C GLN A 68 1.34 -22.31 -3.28
N THR A 69 0.02 -22.11 -3.44
CA THR A 69 -0.57 -21.48 -4.62
C THR A 69 -0.82 -19.98 -4.43
N GLU A 70 -0.65 -19.49 -3.20
CA GLU A 70 -0.78 -18.07 -2.86
C GLU A 70 0.14 -17.70 -1.69
N SER A 71 0.47 -16.42 -1.57
CA SER A 71 1.24 -15.89 -0.45
C SER A 71 0.36 -15.66 0.78
N GLY A 72 0.89 -15.99 1.97
CA GLY A 72 0.26 -15.62 3.23
C GLY A 72 0.36 -14.14 3.56
N ILE A 73 1.29 -13.41 2.92
CA ILE A 73 1.48 -11.95 3.09
C ILE A 73 0.46 -11.18 2.26
N MET A 74 0.18 -11.66 1.05
CA MET A 74 -0.79 -11.06 0.13
C MET A 74 -1.65 -12.16 -0.51
N PRO A 75 -2.65 -12.69 0.21
CA PRO A 75 -3.56 -13.71 -0.33
C PRO A 75 -4.39 -13.18 -1.48
N LEU A 76 -4.81 -14.05 -2.40
CA LEU A 76 -5.65 -13.68 -3.55
C LEU A 76 -6.94 -12.96 -3.14
N ASN A 77 -7.52 -13.36 -2.01
CA ASN A 77 -8.71 -12.72 -1.46
C ASN A 77 -8.48 -11.25 -1.07
N GLU A 78 -7.27 -10.88 -0.65
CA GLU A 78 -6.93 -9.50 -0.34
C GLU A 78 -6.91 -8.64 -1.59
N SER A 79 -6.37 -9.15 -2.69
CA SER A 79 -6.41 -8.49 -4.00
C SER A 79 -7.84 -8.25 -4.47
N LEU A 80 -8.73 -9.23 -4.32
CA LEU A 80 -10.15 -9.08 -4.65
C LEU A 80 -10.81 -7.98 -3.83
N LYS A 81 -10.60 -7.95 -2.52
CA LYS A 81 -11.18 -6.90 -1.64
C LYS A 81 -10.70 -5.50 -2.01
N ILE A 82 -9.44 -5.36 -2.38
CA ILE A 82 -8.88 -4.08 -2.84
C ILE A 82 -9.58 -3.64 -4.13
N MET A 83 -9.74 -4.56 -5.10
CA MET A 83 -10.46 -4.27 -6.36
C MET A 83 -11.93 -3.91 -6.12
N GLU A 84 -12.64 -4.65 -5.26
CA GLU A 84 -14.03 -4.35 -4.88
C GLU A 84 -14.15 -2.95 -4.24
N MET A 85 -13.18 -2.57 -3.39
CA MET A 85 -13.15 -1.23 -2.80
C MET A 85 -12.96 -0.16 -3.87
N MET A 86 -12.04 -0.35 -4.81
CA MET A 86 -11.82 0.60 -5.91
C MET A 86 -13.04 0.72 -6.81
N ASP A 87 -13.70 -0.38 -7.13
CA ASP A 87 -14.92 -0.38 -7.94
C ASP A 87 -16.08 0.31 -7.23
N SER A 88 -16.19 0.12 -5.92
CA SER A 88 -17.17 0.84 -5.08
C SER A 88 -16.97 2.35 -5.14
N MET A 89 -15.71 2.83 -5.09
CA MET A 89 -15.40 4.25 -5.23
C MET A 89 -15.73 4.76 -6.64
N ARG A 90 -15.34 4.03 -7.69
CA ARG A 90 -15.66 4.37 -9.08
C ARG A 90 -17.17 4.49 -9.30
N LYS A 91 -17.92 3.54 -8.76
CA LYS A 91 -19.38 3.54 -8.84
C LYS A 91 -19.98 4.78 -8.16
N THR A 92 -19.46 5.15 -7.00
CA THR A 92 -19.89 6.35 -6.27
C THR A 92 -19.62 7.64 -7.05
N TRP A 93 -18.54 7.67 -7.82
CA TRP A 93 -18.16 8.81 -8.66
C TRP A 93 -18.77 8.77 -10.07
N GLU A 94 -19.56 7.75 -10.39
CA GLU A 94 -20.09 7.50 -11.74
C GLU A 94 -19.00 7.48 -12.82
N MET A 95 -17.78 7.08 -12.42
CA MET A 95 -16.62 7.08 -13.29
C MET A 95 -16.62 5.83 -14.17
N LYS A 96 -16.62 6.04 -15.50
CA LYS A 96 -16.53 4.99 -16.51
C LYS A 96 -15.31 5.21 -17.40
N TYR A 97 -14.65 4.12 -17.72
CA TYR A 97 -13.61 4.13 -18.74
C TYR A 97 -14.20 3.80 -20.13
N PRO A 98 -13.58 4.24 -21.22
CA PRO A 98 -14.07 3.95 -22.58
C PRO A 98 -14.30 2.46 -22.85
N ASN A 99 -13.46 1.59 -22.27
CA ASN A 99 -13.49 0.15 -22.48
C ASN A 99 -14.42 -0.60 -21.50
N ASP A 100 -15.04 0.06 -20.53
CA ASP A 100 -15.95 -0.60 -19.57
C ASP A 100 -17.20 -1.17 -20.28
N ALA A 101 -17.55 -0.64 -21.46
CA ALA A 101 -18.67 -1.14 -22.25
C ALA A 101 -18.42 -2.53 -22.88
N ASP A 102 -17.16 -2.96 -23.00
CA ASP A 102 -16.76 -4.23 -23.59
C ASP A 102 -16.84 -5.39 -22.58
N PHE A 103 -17.01 -5.10 -21.30
CA PHE A 103 -17.11 -6.06 -20.22
C PHE A 103 -18.53 -6.03 -19.63
N PRO A 104 -19.33 -7.09 -19.79
CA PRO A 104 -20.65 -7.18 -19.17
C PRO A 104 -20.51 -7.19 -17.64
N GLU A 105 -21.41 -6.51 -16.94
CA GLU A 105 -21.48 -6.56 -15.49
C GLU A 105 -21.67 -8.02 -15.04
N ILE A 106 -20.79 -8.52 -14.18
CA ILE A 106 -20.84 -9.85 -13.58
C ILE A 106 -21.86 -9.83 -12.43
#